data_8e432fbfb9fdb989fe2b677e4643b2e0
#
_entry.id   8e432fbfb9fdb989fe2b677e4643b2e0
#
_cell.length_a   1.000
_cell.length_b   1.000
_cell.length_c   1.000
_cell.angle_alpha   90.00
_cell.angle_beta   90.00
_cell.angle_gamma   90.00
#
_symmetry.space_group_name_H-M   'P 1'
#
loop_
_entity.id
_entity.type
_entity.pdbx_description
1 polymer ?
#
loop_
_entity_poly.entity_id
_entity_poly.type
_entity_poly.pdbx_seq_one_letter_code
_entity_poly.pdbx_strand_id
1 'polypeptide(L)'
;MPLLKKPVLLEWTLHAQAKMRQYRLSPARVRHVLHTPKRVEEGIAPKTIAMMQPASMKTKDTWTQEIWVMIQETPKARKVISAWRYPGVTKPRSAVALGFLREQYQDFIDNAVRKKE
;
A
#
# COMPACT_ATOMS: atom_id res chain seq x y z
N MET A 1 -15.68 -9.00 -22.18
CA MET A 1 -14.75 -7.92 -22.35
C MET A 1 -15.02 -6.80 -21.38
N PRO A 2 -14.13 -6.55 -20.52
CA PRO A 2 -14.36 -5.58 -19.46
C PRO A 2 -14.07 -4.15 -19.91
N LEU A 3 -14.50 -3.81 -21.09
CA LEU A 3 -14.19 -2.52 -21.67
C LEU A 3 -14.77 -1.35 -20.92
N LEU A 4 -15.86 -1.61 -20.22
CA LEU A 4 -16.59 -0.55 -19.54
C LEU A 4 -16.44 -0.65 -18.03
N LYS A 5 -15.27 -1.02 -17.56
CA LYS A 5 -15.02 -1.01 -16.14
C LYS A 5 -15.23 0.40 -15.60
N LYS A 6 -16.06 0.50 -14.58
CA LYS A 6 -16.22 1.77 -13.87
C LYS A 6 -14.89 2.15 -13.24
N PRO A 7 -14.54 3.43 -13.21
CA PRO A 7 -13.37 3.87 -12.47
C PRO A 7 -13.46 3.38 -11.04
N VAL A 8 -12.37 2.88 -10.50
CA VAL A 8 -12.33 2.43 -9.12
C VAL A 8 -12.28 3.65 -8.22
N LEU A 9 -13.28 3.76 -7.35
CA LEU A 9 -13.29 4.82 -6.36
C LEU A 9 -12.27 4.51 -5.27
N LEU A 10 -11.35 5.43 -5.03
CA LEU A 10 -10.39 5.30 -3.94
C LEU A 10 -10.93 5.98 -2.70
N GLU A 11 -10.87 5.27 -1.58
CA GLU A 11 -11.21 5.83 -0.28
C GLU A 11 -9.94 5.93 0.54
N TRP A 12 -9.61 7.13 1.00
CA TRP A 12 -8.39 7.41 1.74
C TRP A 12 -8.69 7.36 3.24
N THR A 13 -8.24 6.31 3.91
CA THR A 13 -8.47 6.19 5.34
C THR A 13 -7.65 7.25 6.08
N LEU A 14 -8.09 7.62 7.27
CA LEU A 14 -7.35 8.57 8.10
C LEU A 14 -5.97 8.03 8.46
N HIS A 15 -5.89 6.73 8.69
CA HIS A 15 -4.60 6.08 8.95
C HIS A 15 -3.65 6.23 7.76
N ALA A 16 -4.14 5.98 6.54
CA ALA A 16 -3.33 6.14 5.33
C ALA A 16 -2.86 7.58 5.16
N GLN A 17 -3.76 8.54 5.39
CA GLN A 17 -3.40 9.95 5.27
C GLN A 17 -2.30 10.34 6.26
N ALA A 18 -2.38 9.84 7.51
CA ALA A 18 -1.35 10.08 8.50
C ALA A 18 0.00 9.48 8.08
N LYS A 19 -0.04 8.25 7.57
CA LYS A 19 1.18 7.58 7.09
C LYS A 19 1.77 8.31 5.88
N MET A 20 0.93 8.76 4.97
CA MET A 20 1.39 9.52 3.80
C MET A 20 2.12 10.80 4.24
N ARG A 21 1.59 11.50 5.22
CA ARG A 21 2.27 12.68 5.77
C ARG A 21 3.61 12.30 6.42
N GLN A 22 3.61 11.22 7.20
CA GLN A 22 4.82 10.74 7.86
C GLN A 22 5.93 10.43 6.87
N TYR A 23 5.59 9.79 5.77
CA TYR A 23 6.56 9.35 4.77
C TYR A 23 6.67 10.31 3.58
N ARG A 24 5.97 11.43 3.62
CA ARG A 24 5.98 12.43 2.56
C ARG A 24 5.60 11.85 1.21
N LEU A 25 4.48 11.14 1.20
CA LEU A 25 3.92 10.55 -0.01
C LEU A 25 2.67 11.33 -0.41
N SER A 26 2.68 11.87 -1.61
CA SER A 26 1.52 12.60 -2.14
C SER A 26 0.44 11.61 -2.62
N PRO A 27 -0.81 12.06 -2.71
CA PRO A 27 -1.84 11.21 -3.34
C PRO A 27 -1.47 10.79 -4.76
N ALA A 28 -0.85 11.68 -5.53
CA ALA A 28 -0.40 11.34 -6.88
C ALA A 28 0.64 10.21 -6.87
N ARG A 29 1.56 10.26 -5.92
CA ARG A 29 2.60 9.23 -5.83
C ARG A 29 1.98 7.88 -5.44
N VAL A 30 1.02 7.89 -4.52
CA VAL A 30 0.32 6.66 -4.12
C VAL A 30 -0.47 6.10 -5.30
N ARG A 31 -1.19 6.95 -6.04
CA ARG A 31 -1.93 6.50 -7.23
C ARG A 31 -0.98 5.89 -8.25
N HIS A 32 0.20 6.45 -8.41
CA HIS A 32 1.18 5.92 -9.35
C HIS A 32 1.61 4.50 -8.96
N VAL A 33 1.83 4.24 -7.67
CA VAL A 33 2.14 2.90 -7.19
C VAL A 33 1.00 1.93 -7.51
N LEU A 34 -0.24 2.35 -7.27
CA LEU A 34 -1.41 1.51 -7.53
C LEU A 34 -1.60 1.23 -9.01
N HIS A 35 -1.23 2.18 -9.86
CA HIS A 35 -1.41 2.06 -11.30
C HIS A 35 -0.34 1.19 -11.96
N THR A 36 0.91 1.32 -11.55
CA THR A 36 2.03 0.60 -12.15
C THR A 36 2.95 -0.02 -11.09
N PRO A 37 2.44 -0.98 -10.31
CA PRO A 37 3.27 -1.61 -9.29
C PRO A 37 4.34 -2.48 -9.92
N LYS A 38 5.52 -2.50 -9.32
CA LYS A 38 6.57 -3.43 -9.70
C LYS A 38 6.35 -4.79 -9.04
N ARG A 39 5.74 -4.80 -7.85
CA ARG A 39 5.45 -6.02 -7.11
C ARG A 39 4.11 -5.92 -6.44
N VAL A 40 3.43 -7.07 -6.34
CA VAL A 40 2.14 -7.19 -5.67
C VAL A 40 2.24 -8.34 -4.68
N GLU A 41 1.84 -8.10 -3.44
CA GLU A 41 1.80 -9.12 -2.39
C GLU A 41 0.37 -9.24 -1.85
N GLU A 42 -0.08 -10.47 -1.67
CA GLU A 42 -1.45 -10.76 -1.24
C GLU A 42 -1.47 -11.64 0.00
N GLY A 43 -2.65 -11.80 0.59
CA GLY A 43 -2.89 -12.85 1.57
C GLY A 43 -2.56 -12.52 3.01
N ILE A 44 -2.38 -11.25 3.36
CA ILE A 44 -2.15 -10.83 4.75
C ILE A 44 -3.45 -10.87 5.53
N ALA A 45 -4.51 -10.35 4.94
CA ALA A 45 -5.85 -10.32 5.50
C ALA A 45 -6.84 -10.39 4.35
N PRO A 46 -8.12 -10.72 4.61
CA PRO A 46 -9.07 -10.85 3.52
C PRO A 46 -9.14 -9.59 2.66
N LYS A 47 -9.02 -9.78 1.35
CA LYS A 47 -9.14 -8.73 0.34
C LYS A 47 -8.13 -7.61 0.45
N THR A 48 -7.02 -7.83 1.13
CA THR A 48 -5.93 -6.85 1.19
C THR A 48 -4.85 -7.20 0.18
N ILE A 49 -4.30 -6.16 -0.42
CA ILE A 49 -3.22 -6.28 -1.41
C ILE A 49 -2.23 -5.18 -1.11
N ALA A 50 -0.95 -5.51 -1.12
CA ALA A 50 0.11 -4.52 -0.99
C ALA A 50 0.86 -4.43 -2.31
N MET A 51 1.11 -3.20 -2.76
CA MET A 51 1.79 -2.92 -4.01
C MET A 51 3.03 -2.09 -3.76
N MET A 52 4.07 -2.34 -4.52
CA MET A 52 5.37 -1.69 -4.31
C MET A 52 5.91 -1.11 -5.60
N GLN A 53 6.50 0.07 -5.47
CA GLN A 53 7.38 0.64 -6.48
C GLN A 53 8.69 1.03 -5.84
N PRO A 54 9.81 0.87 -6.55
CA PRO A 54 11.06 1.51 -6.11
C PRO A 54 10.86 3.02 -5.99
N ALA A 55 11.45 3.62 -4.97
CA ALA A 55 11.38 5.07 -4.80
C ALA A 55 12.06 5.79 -5.96
N SER A 56 13.19 5.24 -6.39
CA SER A 56 13.87 5.64 -7.62
C SER A 56 14.75 4.50 -8.07
N MET A 57 14.97 4.40 -9.36
CA MET A 57 15.82 3.35 -9.91
C MET A 57 17.25 3.86 -10.05
N LYS A 58 18.23 3.07 -9.60
CA LYS A 58 19.63 3.36 -9.85
C LYS A 58 20.07 2.82 -11.19
N THR A 59 19.64 1.60 -11.47
CA THR A 59 19.82 0.97 -12.78
C THR A 59 18.50 0.31 -13.14
N LYS A 60 18.43 -0.39 -14.27
CA LYS A 60 17.24 -1.08 -14.71
C LYS A 60 16.66 -2.02 -13.64
N ASP A 61 17.54 -2.64 -12.85
CA ASP A 61 17.12 -3.68 -11.89
C ASP A 61 17.53 -3.40 -10.45
N THR A 62 18.04 -2.22 -10.14
CA THR A 62 18.50 -1.91 -8.79
C THR A 62 17.90 -0.65 -8.23
N TRP A 63 17.58 -0.71 -6.94
CA TRP A 63 17.05 0.43 -6.18
C TRP A 63 17.46 0.27 -4.72
N THR A 64 17.28 1.30 -3.91
CA THR A 64 17.70 1.29 -2.51
C THR A 64 16.58 1.54 -1.52
N GLN A 65 15.42 1.97 -2.01
CA GLN A 65 14.29 2.28 -1.16
C GLN A 65 13.01 1.91 -1.89
N GLU A 66 12.02 1.45 -1.14
CA GLU A 66 10.74 1.02 -1.71
C GLU A 66 9.59 1.84 -1.15
N ILE A 67 8.61 2.12 -2.00
CA ILE A 67 7.35 2.72 -1.60
C ILE A 67 6.28 1.64 -1.69
N TRP A 68 5.59 1.45 -0.57
CA TRP A 68 4.54 0.45 -0.45
C TRP A 68 3.20 1.12 -0.21
N VAL A 69 2.16 0.55 -0.79
CA VAL A 69 0.78 0.97 -0.57
C VAL A 69 -0.04 -0.27 -0.33
N MET A 70 -0.80 -0.28 0.77
CA MET A 70 -1.71 -1.39 1.07
C MET A 70 -3.14 -0.94 0.86
N ILE A 71 -3.90 -1.74 0.13
CA ILE A 71 -5.32 -1.48 -0.11
C ILE A 71 -6.17 -2.64 0.39
N GLN A 72 -7.45 -2.36 0.59
CA GLN A 72 -8.44 -3.38 0.86
C GLN A 72 -9.60 -3.16 -0.10
N GLU A 73 -9.97 -4.21 -0.83
CA GLU A 73 -11.09 -4.16 -1.74
C GLU A 73 -12.40 -4.25 -0.98
N THR A 74 -13.34 -3.39 -1.31
CA THR A 74 -14.70 -3.44 -0.77
C THR A 74 -15.68 -3.36 -1.94
N PRO A 75 -16.97 -3.72 -1.74
CA PRO A 75 -17.94 -3.61 -2.83
C PRO A 75 -18.09 -2.22 -3.41
N LYS A 76 -17.85 -1.19 -2.62
CA LYS A 76 -18.06 0.20 -3.05
C LYS A 76 -16.80 0.90 -3.48
N ALA A 77 -15.66 0.53 -2.93
CA ALA A 77 -14.45 1.29 -3.13
C ALA A 77 -13.22 0.45 -2.85
N ARG A 78 -12.10 0.97 -3.27
CA ARG A 78 -10.79 0.44 -2.91
C ARG A 78 -10.25 1.34 -1.80
N LYS A 79 -10.14 0.81 -0.59
CA LYS A 79 -9.65 1.58 0.55
C LYS A 79 -8.13 1.57 0.55
N VAL A 80 -7.53 2.76 0.59
CA VAL A 80 -6.10 2.88 0.84
C VAL A 80 -5.92 2.82 2.36
N ILE A 81 -5.37 1.69 2.83
CA ILE A 81 -5.24 1.42 4.26
C ILE A 81 -3.99 2.07 4.83
N SER A 82 -2.89 1.98 4.12
CA SER A 82 -1.61 2.50 4.58
C SER A 82 -0.67 2.70 3.41
N ALA A 83 0.37 3.52 3.64
CA ALA A 83 1.46 3.70 2.70
C ALA A 83 2.73 3.96 3.50
N TRP A 84 3.86 3.47 3.04
CA TRP A 84 5.11 3.66 3.77
C TRP A 84 6.32 3.57 2.85
N ARG A 85 7.48 3.97 3.36
CA ARG A 85 8.77 3.77 2.70
C ARG A 85 9.55 2.71 3.46
N TYR A 86 10.12 1.78 2.74
CA TYR A 86 11.03 0.80 3.31
C TYR A 86 12.46 1.19 2.91
N PRO A 87 13.37 1.34 3.87
CA PRO A 87 14.74 1.81 3.58
C PRO A 87 15.65 0.68 3.11
N GLY A 88 15.23 -0.04 2.09
CA GLY A 88 16.00 -1.17 1.57
C GLY A 88 15.26 -1.85 0.45
N VAL A 89 15.67 -3.08 0.16
CA VAL A 89 15.07 -3.91 -0.86
C VAL A 89 14.57 -5.20 -0.19
N THR A 90 13.25 -5.44 -0.28
CA THR A 90 12.67 -6.66 0.27
C THR A 90 12.63 -7.74 -0.79
N LYS A 91 12.77 -8.99 -0.36
CA LYS A 91 12.55 -10.13 -1.24
C LYS A 91 11.07 -10.48 -1.25
N PRO A 92 10.52 -10.90 -2.39
CA PRO A 92 9.12 -11.29 -2.47
C PRO A 92 8.76 -12.33 -1.41
N ARG A 93 7.67 -12.09 -0.68
CA ARG A 93 7.13 -12.97 0.34
C ARG A 93 8.12 -13.37 1.43
N SER A 94 9.15 -12.58 1.63
CA SER A 94 10.12 -12.84 2.71
C SER A 94 9.47 -12.58 4.07
N ALA A 95 10.05 -13.15 5.12
CA ALA A 95 9.57 -12.93 6.48
C ALA A 95 9.57 -11.45 6.84
N VAL A 96 10.59 -10.71 6.37
CA VAL A 96 10.67 -9.27 6.60
C VAL A 96 9.51 -8.54 5.93
N ALA A 97 9.27 -8.82 4.64
CA ALA A 97 8.19 -8.17 3.90
C ALA A 97 6.83 -8.50 4.53
N LEU A 98 6.56 -9.78 4.80
CA LEU A 98 5.29 -10.19 5.39
C LEU A 98 5.09 -9.60 6.79
N GLY A 99 6.15 -9.52 7.58
CA GLY A 99 6.09 -8.91 8.89
C GLY A 99 5.69 -7.44 8.84
N PHE A 100 6.25 -6.69 7.90
CA PHE A 100 5.87 -5.30 7.67
C PHE A 100 4.39 -5.17 7.29
N LEU A 101 3.92 -6.02 6.39
CA LEU A 101 2.53 -5.98 5.95
C LEU A 101 1.57 -6.26 7.11
N ARG A 102 1.89 -7.25 7.94
CA ARG A 102 1.07 -7.56 9.11
C ARG A 102 1.04 -6.40 10.10
N GLU A 103 2.18 -5.79 10.35
CA GLU A 103 2.28 -4.65 11.25
C GLU A 103 1.45 -3.48 10.76
N GLN A 104 1.55 -3.14 9.49
CA GLN A 104 0.77 -2.04 8.91
C GLN A 104 -0.72 -2.30 9.00
N TYR A 105 -1.15 -3.51 8.75
CA TYR A 105 -2.56 -3.87 8.85
C TYR A 105 -3.03 -3.80 10.30
N GLN A 106 -2.23 -4.30 11.25
CA GLN A 106 -2.57 -4.26 12.65
C GLN A 106 -2.69 -2.83 13.16
N ASP A 107 -1.77 -1.96 12.77
CA ASP A 107 -1.82 -0.53 13.12
C ASP A 107 -3.10 0.11 12.60
N PHE A 108 -3.49 -0.23 11.39
CA PHE A 108 -4.74 0.28 10.80
C PHE A 108 -5.94 -0.16 11.65
N ILE A 109 -6.01 -1.43 12.01
CA ILE A 109 -7.12 -1.96 12.82
C ILE A 109 -7.15 -1.30 14.20
N ASP A 110 -6.00 -1.18 14.85
CA ASP A 110 -5.92 -0.58 16.18
C ASP A 110 -6.38 0.87 16.17
N ASN A 111 -5.99 1.63 15.16
CA ASN A 111 -6.42 3.02 15.03
C ASN A 111 -7.92 3.13 14.76
N ALA A 112 -8.48 2.24 13.98
CA ALA A 112 -9.91 2.23 13.72
C ALA A 112 -10.71 1.95 15.00
N VAL A 113 -10.24 1.01 15.82
CA VAL A 113 -10.89 0.70 17.10
C VAL A 113 -10.85 1.90 18.03
N ARG A 114 -9.70 2.56 18.15
CA ARG A 114 -9.56 3.74 19.02
C ARG A 114 -10.52 4.87 18.65
N LYS A 115 -10.76 5.05 17.37
CA LYS A 115 -11.64 6.13 16.90
C LYS A 115 -13.11 5.87 17.18
N LYS A 116 -13.50 4.63 17.40
CA LYS A 116 -14.87 4.29 17.72
C LYS A 116 -15.20 4.48 19.21
N GLU A 117 -14.20 4.62 20.02
CA GLU A 117 -14.37 4.90 21.44
C GLU A 117 -14.43 6.42 21.64
#